data_e9c9cbcfb979ce73f19966f9645c703d
#
_entry.id   e9c9cbcfb979ce73f19966f9645c703d
#
_cell.length_a   1.000
_cell.length_b   1.000
_cell.length_c   1.000
_cell.angle_alpha   90.00
_cell.angle_beta   90.00
_cell.angle_gamma   90.00
#
_symmetry.space_group_name_H-M   'P 1'
#
loop_
_entity.id
_entity.type
_entity.pdbx_description
1 polymer ?
#
loop_
_entity_poly.entity_id
_entity_poly.type
_entity_poly.pdbx_seq_one_letter_code
_entity_poly.pdbx_strand_id
1 'polypeptide(L)'
;MATKRSSSAASKSSSARTKKSEVTQDQLMSWYKDMLLMRRFEEKAGQLYGMGLIAGFCHLYIGQEAVVVGVQGALEEGDQVITGYRDHAHMLATGMDPNGVMAELTGREGGYSKGKGGSMHMFSRDKQFFGGHGIVGAQVALGTGLAFSDKYKKNGKVCATYFGDGAANQGQVYESFNMAKLWDLPVVYIIENNQYAMGTSVARASSETHLHKRGASFGIPGEEVDGMDVTAVYDAAQRAVEHARSGKGPFILEMKTYRYRGHSMSDPAKYRTRDCLLYTSPSPRDR
;
A
#
# COMPACT_ATOMS: atom_id res chain seq x y z
N MET A 1 -7.30 64.09 -17.53
CA MET A 1 -7.97 62.97 -16.84
C MET A 1 -6.92 61.90 -16.53
N ALA A 2 -6.59 61.68 -15.26
CA ALA A 2 -5.48 60.85 -14.81
C ALA A 2 -5.98 59.45 -14.53
N THR A 3 -5.43 58.44 -15.19
CA THR A 3 -5.69 57.01 -14.97
C THR A 3 -4.86 56.50 -13.80
N LYS A 4 -5.53 56.09 -12.73
CA LYS A 4 -4.93 55.41 -11.58
C LYS A 4 -4.56 53.95 -11.95
N ARG A 5 -3.25 53.62 -11.83
CA ARG A 5 -2.77 52.24 -11.81
C ARG A 5 -3.06 51.60 -10.47
N SER A 6 -3.82 50.51 -10.45
CA SER A 6 -4.00 49.65 -9.29
C SER A 6 -2.81 48.68 -9.22
N SER A 7 -2.08 48.73 -8.12
CA SER A 7 -1.04 47.77 -7.75
C SER A 7 -1.67 46.50 -7.21
N SER A 8 -1.50 45.38 -7.90
CA SER A 8 -1.86 44.05 -7.38
C SER A 8 -0.82 43.59 -6.37
N ALA A 9 -1.22 43.43 -5.12
CA ALA A 9 -0.41 42.82 -4.08
C ALA A 9 -0.34 41.31 -4.31
N ALA A 10 0.83 40.79 -4.60
CA ALA A 10 1.10 39.35 -4.65
C ALA A 10 1.07 38.79 -3.22
N SER A 11 0.10 37.95 -2.92
CA SER A 11 0.04 37.21 -1.67
C SER A 11 1.16 36.17 -1.65
N LYS A 12 2.13 36.34 -0.78
CA LYS A 12 3.12 35.32 -0.45
C LYS A 12 2.42 34.20 0.32
N SER A 13 2.18 33.05 -0.31
CA SER A 13 1.79 31.83 0.40
C SER A 13 2.99 31.35 1.23
N SER A 14 2.91 31.51 2.55
CA SER A 14 3.84 30.88 3.48
C SER A 14 3.57 29.39 3.47
N SER A 15 4.41 28.60 2.80
CA SER A 15 4.43 27.16 2.97
C SER A 15 4.83 26.87 4.42
N ALA A 16 3.87 26.44 5.22
CA ALA A 16 4.13 25.91 6.56
C ALA A 16 5.03 24.67 6.40
N ARG A 17 6.30 24.84 6.74
CA ARG A 17 7.29 23.75 6.77
C ARG A 17 6.88 22.81 7.90
N THR A 18 6.16 21.75 7.56
CA THR A 18 5.78 20.68 8.50
C THR A 18 7.07 20.16 9.16
N LYS A 19 7.13 20.15 10.49
CA LYS A 19 8.24 19.56 11.23
C LYS A 19 8.37 18.10 10.79
N LYS A 20 9.51 17.74 10.20
CA LYS A 20 9.86 16.35 9.91
C LYS A 20 9.96 15.63 11.26
N SER A 21 9.24 14.54 11.46
CA SER A 21 9.40 13.72 12.65
C SER A 21 10.82 13.19 12.66
N GLU A 22 11.54 13.41 13.77
CA GLU A 22 12.89 12.87 13.91
C GLU A 22 12.78 11.36 14.13
N VAL A 23 12.98 10.60 13.04
CA VAL A 23 13.08 9.14 13.09
C VAL A 23 14.35 8.77 13.84
N THR A 24 14.21 7.99 14.91
CA THR A 24 15.37 7.55 15.73
C THR A 24 16.14 6.43 15.03
N GLN A 25 17.41 6.25 15.45
CA GLN A 25 18.22 5.15 14.93
C GLN A 25 17.65 3.77 15.28
N ASP A 26 17.05 3.62 16.44
CA ASP A 26 16.40 2.37 16.86
C ASP A 26 15.20 2.05 15.98
N GLN A 27 14.44 3.06 15.60
CA GLN A 27 13.31 2.94 14.69
C GLN A 27 13.75 2.53 13.29
N LEU A 28 14.82 3.14 12.75
CA LEU A 28 15.41 2.74 11.47
C LEU A 28 15.92 1.29 11.52
N MET A 29 16.55 0.88 12.61
CA MET A 29 17.02 -0.48 12.80
C MET A 29 15.86 -1.49 12.89
N SER A 30 14.76 -1.12 13.55
CA SER A 30 13.55 -1.96 13.58
C SER A 30 12.98 -2.13 12.17
N TRP A 31 12.76 -1.03 11.44
CA TRP A 31 12.25 -1.09 10.07
C TRP A 31 13.15 -1.88 9.12
N TYR A 32 14.48 -1.75 9.27
CA TYR A 32 15.41 -2.57 8.50
C TYR A 32 15.25 -4.07 8.78
N LYS A 33 15.08 -4.45 10.04
CA LYS A 33 14.83 -5.85 10.43
C LYS A 33 13.52 -6.37 9.84
N ASP A 34 12.46 -5.56 9.88
CA ASP A 34 11.14 -5.93 9.34
C ASP A 34 11.21 -6.11 7.82
N MET A 35 11.81 -5.17 7.09
CA MET A 35 12.01 -5.28 5.65
C MET A 35 12.88 -6.50 5.29
N LEU A 36 13.91 -6.78 6.08
CA LEU A 36 14.77 -7.95 5.87
C LEU A 36 14.02 -9.27 6.13
N LEU A 37 13.21 -9.32 7.18
CA LEU A 37 12.34 -10.48 7.47
C LEU A 37 11.40 -10.75 6.30
N MET A 38 10.70 -9.72 5.81
CA MET A 38 9.78 -9.82 4.66
C MET A 38 10.52 -10.32 3.42
N ARG A 39 11.68 -9.74 3.10
CA ARG A 39 12.52 -10.17 1.98
C ARG A 39 12.89 -11.65 2.07
N ARG A 40 13.39 -12.10 3.24
CA ARG A 40 13.79 -13.49 3.46
C ARG A 40 12.60 -14.45 3.46
N PHE A 41 11.47 -14.02 4.00
CA PHE A 41 10.23 -14.79 3.92
C PHE A 41 9.79 -15.02 2.47
N GLU A 42 9.76 -13.97 1.66
CA GLU A 42 9.35 -14.04 0.26
C GLU A 42 10.34 -14.83 -0.60
N GLU A 43 11.65 -14.71 -0.36
CA GLU A 43 12.66 -15.56 -1.01
C GLU A 43 12.40 -17.04 -0.69
N LYS A 44 12.08 -17.35 0.56
CA LYS A 44 11.76 -18.73 0.99
C LYS A 44 10.44 -19.20 0.38
N ALA A 45 9.42 -18.38 0.34
CA ALA A 45 8.15 -18.70 -0.33
C ALA A 45 8.38 -19.01 -1.82
N GLY A 46 9.20 -18.21 -2.51
CA GLY A 46 9.59 -18.47 -3.89
C GLY A 46 10.33 -19.81 -4.09
N GLN A 47 11.23 -20.18 -3.17
CA GLN A 47 11.90 -21.48 -3.18
C GLN A 47 10.91 -22.63 -3.02
N LEU A 48 10.01 -22.54 -2.04
CA LEU A 48 9.01 -23.57 -1.77
C LEU A 48 8.00 -23.70 -2.92
N TYR A 49 7.65 -22.62 -3.57
CA TYR A 49 6.88 -22.65 -4.80
C TYR A 49 7.59 -23.42 -5.92
N GLY A 50 8.89 -23.15 -6.14
CA GLY A 50 9.70 -23.88 -7.12
C GLY A 50 9.86 -25.38 -6.82
N MET A 51 9.71 -25.77 -5.54
CA MET A 51 9.70 -27.18 -5.10
C MET A 51 8.30 -27.83 -5.19
N GLY A 52 7.27 -27.08 -5.61
CA GLY A 52 5.90 -27.58 -5.71
C GLY A 52 5.17 -27.71 -4.35
N LEU A 53 5.71 -27.14 -3.28
CA LEU A 53 5.12 -27.18 -1.94
C LEU A 53 4.09 -26.04 -1.72
N ILE A 54 4.12 -25.02 -2.53
CA ILE A 54 3.11 -23.95 -2.58
C ILE A 54 2.39 -24.07 -3.92
N ALA A 55 1.08 -24.24 -3.90
CA ALA A 55 0.24 -24.38 -5.08
C ALA A 55 -0.55 -23.10 -5.38
N GLY A 56 -1.09 -23.01 -6.60
CA GLY A 56 -1.91 -21.89 -7.04
C GLY A 56 -1.08 -20.65 -7.40
N PHE A 57 -1.70 -19.48 -7.32
CA PHE A 57 -1.02 -18.21 -7.57
C PHE A 57 -0.29 -17.73 -6.32
N CYS A 58 0.99 -17.44 -6.46
CA CYS A 58 1.83 -16.88 -5.40
C CYS A 58 2.45 -15.56 -5.91
N HIS A 59 2.16 -14.46 -5.22
CA HIS A 59 2.56 -13.11 -5.61
C HIS A 59 3.53 -12.55 -4.57
N LEU A 60 4.82 -12.57 -4.91
CA LEU A 60 5.86 -12.08 -3.99
C LEU A 60 5.86 -10.54 -3.91
N TYR A 61 6.08 -10.02 -2.71
CA TYR A 61 6.11 -8.57 -2.42
C TYR A 61 7.51 -7.94 -2.64
N ILE A 62 8.50 -8.74 -3.04
CA ILE A 62 9.92 -8.35 -3.16
C ILE A 62 10.08 -7.05 -3.98
N GLY A 63 10.71 -6.05 -3.35
CA GLY A 63 10.97 -4.72 -3.90
C GLY A 63 10.05 -3.62 -3.38
N GLN A 64 9.01 -3.95 -2.61
CA GLN A 64 8.01 -3.00 -2.12
C GLN A 64 7.96 -2.90 -0.58
N GLU A 65 8.91 -3.51 0.11
CA GLU A 65 8.90 -3.67 1.57
C GLU A 65 8.81 -2.33 2.32
N ALA A 66 9.45 -1.28 1.80
CA ALA A 66 9.46 0.04 2.41
C ALA A 66 8.04 0.65 2.51
N VAL A 67 7.16 0.33 1.55
CA VAL A 67 5.78 0.82 1.54
C VAL A 67 5.04 0.34 2.77
N VAL A 68 4.97 -0.97 2.97
CA VAL A 68 4.18 -1.54 4.07
C VAL A 68 4.79 -1.24 5.43
N VAL A 69 6.13 -1.25 5.56
CA VAL A 69 6.81 -0.96 6.83
C VAL A 69 6.65 0.50 7.24
N GLY A 70 6.82 1.44 6.30
CA GLY A 70 6.64 2.86 6.58
C GLY A 70 5.20 3.20 6.95
N VAL A 71 4.20 2.67 6.24
CA VAL A 71 2.78 2.89 6.58
C VAL A 71 2.45 2.25 7.92
N GLN A 72 2.87 1.00 8.17
CA GLN A 72 2.59 0.33 9.44
C GLN A 72 3.18 1.09 10.63
N GLY A 73 4.34 1.72 10.45
CA GLY A 73 4.95 2.57 11.47
C GLY A 73 4.13 3.81 11.85
N ALA A 74 3.22 4.26 10.97
CA ALA A 74 2.34 5.40 11.20
C ALA A 74 0.96 5.02 11.76
N LEU A 75 0.60 3.73 11.74
CA LEU A 75 -0.66 3.23 12.28
C LEU A 75 -0.57 3.04 13.80
N GLU A 76 -1.71 3.17 14.46
CA GLU A 76 -1.87 2.91 15.89
C GLU A 76 -2.54 1.55 16.15
N GLU A 77 -2.41 1.06 17.38
CA GLU A 77 -3.07 -0.16 17.79
C GLU A 77 -4.58 -0.09 17.54
N GLY A 78 -5.11 -1.08 16.83
CA GLY A 78 -6.52 -1.19 16.47
C GLY A 78 -6.89 -0.51 15.15
N ASP A 79 -5.96 0.18 14.48
CA ASP A 79 -6.15 0.60 13.09
C ASP A 79 -6.21 -0.64 12.18
N GLN A 80 -6.95 -0.53 11.11
CA GLN A 80 -7.29 -1.67 10.27
C GLN A 80 -6.47 -1.67 8.97
N VAL A 81 -6.07 -2.84 8.53
CA VAL A 81 -5.34 -3.05 7.28
C VAL A 81 -6.10 -4.01 6.37
N ILE A 82 -6.26 -3.63 5.12
CA ILE A 82 -6.84 -4.48 4.08
C ILE A 82 -6.07 -4.28 2.77
N THR A 83 -5.84 -5.36 2.02
CA THR A 83 -5.04 -5.32 0.80
C THR A 83 -5.55 -6.27 -0.28
N GLY A 84 -4.92 -6.27 -1.43
CA GLY A 84 -5.13 -7.25 -2.51
C GLY A 84 -4.34 -8.54 -2.29
N TYR A 85 -4.19 -9.30 -3.35
CA TYR A 85 -3.60 -10.65 -3.34
C TYR A 85 -2.07 -10.72 -3.15
N ARG A 86 -1.35 -9.58 -3.10
CA ARG A 86 0.10 -9.49 -2.83
C ARG A 86 0.28 -9.04 -1.39
N ASP A 87 0.00 -9.90 -0.45
CA ASP A 87 -0.34 -9.55 0.92
C ASP A 87 0.59 -10.13 2.00
N HIS A 88 1.58 -10.98 1.63
CA HIS A 88 2.45 -11.63 2.63
C HIS A 88 3.19 -10.62 3.52
N ALA A 89 3.74 -9.55 2.94
CA ALA A 89 4.42 -8.52 3.71
C ALA A 89 3.46 -7.76 4.63
N HIS A 90 2.22 -7.52 4.21
CA HIS A 90 1.19 -6.89 5.04
C HIS A 90 0.81 -7.75 6.24
N MET A 91 0.74 -9.08 6.05
CA MET A 91 0.52 -10.03 7.14
C MET A 91 1.63 -9.93 8.18
N LEU A 92 2.89 -9.95 7.74
CA LEU A 92 4.05 -9.85 8.62
C LEU A 92 4.10 -8.49 9.32
N ALA A 93 3.82 -7.39 8.60
CA ALA A 93 3.81 -6.03 9.16
C ALA A 93 2.77 -5.85 10.25
N THR A 94 1.60 -6.49 10.13
CA THR A 94 0.56 -6.45 11.16
C THR A 94 0.85 -7.39 12.34
N GLY A 95 1.98 -8.09 12.34
CA GLY A 95 2.44 -8.96 13.42
C GLY A 95 1.81 -10.37 13.40
N MET A 96 1.39 -10.84 12.22
CA MET A 96 1.06 -12.26 12.05
C MET A 96 2.32 -13.10 12.10
N ASP A 97 2.25 -14.28 12.74
CA ASP A 97 3.41 -15.17 12.89
C ASP A 97 3.87 -15.71 11.53
N PRO A 98 5.16 -15.50 11.16
CA PRO A 98 5.71 -16.03 9.89
C PRO A 98 5.53 -17.54 9.72
N ASN A 99 5.57 -18.32 10.79
CA ASN A 99 5.34 -19.76 10.74
C ASN A 99 3.89 -20.08 10.37
N GLY A 100 2.93 -19.35 10.93
CA GLY A 100 1.50 -19.49 10.62
C GLY A 100 1.19 -19.08 9.18
N VAL A 101 1.81 -17.99 8.69
CA VAL A 101 1.69 -17.56 7.29
C VAL A 101 2.29 -18.62 6.35
N MET A 102 3.49 -19.12 6.63
CA MET A 102 4.12 -20.16 5.81
C MET A 102 3.36 -21.49 5.84
N ALA A 103 2.78 -21.85 6.99
CA ALA A 103 1.92 -23.02 7.12
C ALA A 103 0.70 -22.90 6.20
N GLU A 104 0.07 -21.72 6.12
CA GLU A 104 -1.04 -21.48 5.20
C GLU A 104 -0.62 -21.62 3.73
N LEU A 105 0.51 -21.00 3.35
CA LEU A 105 1.02 -21.07 1.96
C LEU A 105 1.24 -22.54 1.53
N THR A 106 1.67 -23.39 2.46
CA THR A 106 1.95 -24.82 2.21
C THR A 106 0.76 -25.75 2.48
N GLY A 107 -0.44 -25.18 2.68
CA GLY A 107 -1.69 -25.95 2.87
C GLY A 107 -1.75 -26.72 4.17
N ARG A 108 -1.14 -26.22 5.25
CA ARG A 108 -1.12 -26.89 6.57
C ARG A 108 -2.22 -26.36 7.49
N GLU A 109 -2.75 -27.24 8.34
CA GLU A 109 -3.83 -26.93 9.29
C GLU A 109 -3.45 -25.82 10.29
N GLY A 110 -2.16 -25.69 10.63
CA GLY A 110 -1.66 -24.60 11.49
C GLY A 110 -1.61 -23.23 10.83
N GLY A 111 -2.06 -23.11 9.59
CA GLY A 111 -2.17 -21.81 8.89
C GLY A 111 -3.37 -20.99 9.35
N TYR A 112 -3.34 -19.69 9.09
CA TYR A 112 -4.36 -18.71 9.51
C TYR A 112 -5.76 -19.00 8.94
N SER A 113 -5.85 -19.63 7.78
CA SER A 113 -7.10 -20.12 7.16
C SER A 113 -7.16 -21.65 7.11
N LYS A 114 -6.44 -22.32 8.00
CA LYS A 114 -6.37 -23.79 8.12
C LYS A 114 -5.92 -24.48 6.84
N GLY A 115 -5.00 -23.85 6.11
CA GLY A 115 -4.44 -24.34 4.86
C GLY A 115 -5.40 -24.26 3.66
N LYS A 116 -6.52 -23.55 3.77
CA LYS A 116 -7.54 -23.46 2.70
C LYS A 116 -7.49 -22.14 1.93
N GLY A 117 -6.90 -21.08 2.51
CA GLY A 117 -6.80 -19.76 1.89
C GLY A 117 -5.60 -19.64 0.93
N GLY A 118 -4.54 -20.37 1.18
CA GLY A 118 -3.31 -20.29 0.41
C GLY A 118 -2.67 -18.91 0.50
N SER A 119 -2.01 -18.49 -0.59
CA SER A 119 -1.24 -17.25 -0.63
C SER A 119 -2.08 -15.97 -0.55
N MET A 120 -3.36 -15.98 -0.93
CA MET A 120 -4.11 -14.75 -1.17
C MET A 120 -5.28 -14.51 -0.21
N HIS A 121 -5.59 -15.44 0.69
CA HIS A 121 -6.81 -15.40 1.49
C HIS A 121 -6.54 -15.76 2.96
N MET A 122 -5.69 -14.95 3.59
CA MET A 122 -5.44 -15.00 5.03
C MET A 122 -6.01 -13.79 5.73
N PHE A 123 -6.50 -13.98 6.95
CA PHE A 123 -7.14 -12.97 7.77
C PHE A 123 -6.73 -13.14 9.22
N SER A 124 -6.62 -12.04 9.96
CA SER A 124 -6.41 -12.08 11.40
C SER A 124 -7.15 -10.94 12.07
N ARG A 125 -8.30 -11.24 12.67
CA ARG A 125 -9.09 -10.26 13.40
C ARG A 125 -8.31 -9.64 14.56
N ASP A 126 -7.55 -10.48 15.27
CA ASP A 126 -6.76 -10.04 16.43
C ASP A 126 -5.62 -9.07 16.04
N LYS A 127 -5.13 -9.20 14.81
CA LYS A 127 -4.12 -8.30 14.24
C LYS A 127 -4.71 -7.17 13.40
N GLN A 128 -6.03 -7.02 13.40
CA GLN A 128 -6.76 -6.05 12.58
C GLN A 128 -6.39 -6.11 11.08
N PHE A 129 -6.00 -7.30 10.61
CA PHE A 129 -5.72 -7.58 9.21
C PHE A 129 -6.95 -8.24 8.56
N PHE A 130 -7.62 -7.48 7.69
CA PHE A 130 -8.88 -7.87 7.03
C PHE A 130 -8.66 -8.49 5.65
N GLY A 131 -7.46 -8.97 5.41
CA GLY A 131 -7.14 -9.95 4.40
C GLY A 131 -6.56 -9.42 3.11
N GLY A 132 -6.06 -10.40 2.38
CA GLY A 132 -5.78 -10.34 0.96
C GLY A 132 -7.01 -10.72 0.15
N HIS A 133 -7.23 -10.05 -0.96
CA HIS A 133 -8.38 -10.27 -1.82
C HIS A 133 -7.93 -10.59 -3.24
N GLY A 134 -8.39 -11.74 -3.77
CA GLY A 134 -8.07 -12.19 -5.13
C GLY A 134 -8.78 -11.39 -6.20
N ILE A 135 -9.97 -10.83 -5.92
CA ILE A 135 -10.71 -9.99 -6.86
C ILE A 135 -10.10 -8.59 -6.88
N VAL A 136 -9.58 -8.20 -8.04
CA VAL A 136 -8.88 -6.92 -8.21
C VAL A 136 -9.77 -5.73 -7.88
N GLY A 137 -9.34 -4.93 -6.90
CA GLY A 137 -10.06 -3.73 -6.47
C GLY A 137 -11.16 -3.94 -5.43
N ALA A 138 -11.60 -5.19 -5.16
CA ALA A 138 -12.68 -5.47 -4.22
C ALA A 138 -12.38 -4.96 -2.80
N GLN A 139 -11.13 -5.03 -2.37
CA GLN A 139 -10.69 -4.55 -1.06
C GLN A 139 -10.91 -3.05 -0.86
N VAL A 140 -11.02 -2.26 -1.93
CA VAL A 140 -11.23 -0.80 -1.82
C VAL A 140 -12.63 -0.51 -1.24
N ALA A 141 -13.64 -1.16 -1.78
CA ALA A 141 -15.01 -1.03 -1.25
C ALA A 141 -15.12 -1.59 0.17
N LEU A 142 -14.48 -2.73 0.46
CA LEU A 142 -14.47 -3.34 1.79
C LEU A 142 -13.76 -2.46 2.80
N GLY A 143 -12.59 -1.88 2.46
CA GLY A 143 -11.87 -0.95 3.32
C GLY A 143 -12.65 0.33 3.60
N THR A 144 -13.39 0.84 2.60
CA THR A 144 -14.33 1.94 2.79
C THR A 144 -15.43 1.57 3.78
N GLY A 145 -15.95 0.33 3.71
CA GLY A 145 -16.93 -0.20 4.67
C GLY A 145 -16.39 -0.35 6.09
N LEU A 146 -15.12 -0.77 6.23
CA LEU A 146 -14.43 -0.81 7.53
C LEU A 146 -14.32 0.58 8.14
N ALA A 147 -13.86 1.56 7.37
CA ALA A 147 -13.79 2.95 7.80
C ALA A 147 -15.17 3.56 8.15
N PHE A 148 -16.22 3.18 7.41
CA PHE A 148 -17.60 3.54 7.77
C PHE A 148 -17.98 2.98 9.14
N SER A 149 -17.65 1.71 9.41
CA SER A 149 -17.88 1.10 10.74
C SER A 149 -17.16 1.86 11.85
N ASP A 150 -15.90 2.26 11.62
CA ASP A 150 -15.12 2.99 12.62
C ASP A 150 -15.69 4.38 12.89
N LYS A 151 -16.09 5.09 11.85
CA LYS A 151 -16.78 6.37 11.99
C LYS A 151 -18.11 6.24 12.72
N TYR A 152 -18.91 5.23 12.37
CA TYR A 152 -20.19 4.97 13.03
C TYR A 152 -20.03 4.68 14.53
N LYS A 153 -19.01 3.88 14.88
CA LYS A 153 -18.68 3.53 16.26
C LYS A 153 -17.97 4.67 17.01
N LYS A 154 -17.50 5.70 16.31
CA LYS A 154 -16.74 6.83 16.88
C LYS A 154 -15.52 6.36 17.68
N ASN A 155 -14.82 5.35 17.20
CA ASN A 155 -13.71 4.71 17.92
C ASN A 155 -12.33 5.34 17.63
N GLY A 156 -12.26 6.34 16.74
CA GLY A 156 -11.03 7.06 16.38
C GLY A 156 -10.06 6.26 15.51
N LYS A 157 -10.46 5.09 14.99
CA LYS A 157 -9.60 4.22 14.17
C LYS A 157 -9.61 4.63 12.70
N VAL A 158 -8.54 4.24 12.00
CA VAL A 158 -8.32 4.49 10.57
C VAL A 158 -8.17 3.16 9.84
N CYS A 159 -8.66 3.09 8.61
CA CYS A 159 -8.46 1.93 7.75
C CYS A 159 -7.42 2.25 6.66
N ALA A 160 -6.28 1.55 6.68
CA ALA A 160 -5.30 1.56 5.60
C ALA A 160 -5.71 0.55 4.52
N THR A 161 -6.08 1.06 3.34
CA THR A 161 -6.64 0.28 2.23
C THR A 161 -5.66 0.29 1.05
N TYR A 162 -4.98 -0.83 0.82
CA TYR A 162 -3.97 -0.97 -0.22
C TYR A 162 -4.54 -1.54 -1.51
N PHE A 163 -4.07 -1.05 -2.64
CA PHE A 163 -4.38 -1.60 -3.96
C PHE A 163 -3.34 -1.20 -5.00
N GLY A 164 -3.18 -2.02 -6.03
CA GLY A 164 -2.20 -1.77 -7.09
C GLY A 164 -2.67 -0.74 -8.13
N ASP A 165 -1.72 -0.29 -8.95
CA ASP A 165 -1.95 0.64 -10.07
C ASP A 165 -3.02 0.13 -11.06
N GLY A 166 -3.07 -1.17 -11.34
CA GLY A 166 -4.11 -1.78 -12.17
C GLY A 166 -5.50 -1.71 -11.53
N ALA A 167 -5.59 -1.99 -10.23
CA ALA A 167 -6.84 -1.92 -9.49
C ALA A 167 -7.41 -0.49 -9.46
N ALA A 168 -6.55 0.53 -9.51
CA ALA A 168 -6.97 1.93 -9.55
C ALA A 168 -7.85 2.29 -10.78
N ASN A 169 -7.95 1.42 -11.78
CA ASN A 169 -8.83 1.61 -12.94
C ASN A 169 -10.23 0.97 -12.77
N GLN A 170 -10.49 0.28 -11.66
CA GLN A 170 -11.79 -0.34 -11.41
C GLN A 170 -12.84 0.71 -11.02
N GLY A 171 -14.08 0.59 -11.56
CA GLY A 171 -15.18 1.53 -11.28
C GLY A 171 -15.52 1.64 -9.79
N GLN A 172 -15.51 0.52 -9.07
CA GLN A 172 -15.77 0.46 -7.62
C GLN A 172 -14.79 1.30 -6.77
N VAL A 173 -13.61 1.61 -7.28
CA VAL A 173 -12.66 2.53 -6.61
C VAL A 173 -13.25 3.93 -6.55
N TYR A 174 -13.82 4.42 -7.63
CA TYR A 174 -14.42 5.75 -7.74
C TYR A 174 -15.74 5.84 -6.97
N GLU A 175 -16.53 4.77 -6.96
CA GLU A 175 -17.71 4.66 -6.09
C GLU A 175 -17.31 4.77 -4.62
N SER A 176 -16.24 4.08 -4.22
CA SER A 176 -15.68 4.13 -2.87
C SER A 176 -15.15 5.53 -2.51
N PHE A 177 -14.47 6.20 -3.43
CA PHE A 177 -13.99 7.57 -3.23
C PHE A 177 -15.15 8.52 -2.97
N ASN A 178 -16.22 8.42 -3.78
CA ASN A 178 -17.41 9.23 -3.59
C ASN A 178 -18.04 9.04 -2.21
N MET A 179 -18.26 7.79 -1.80
CA MET A 179 -18.84 7.46 -0.49
C MET A 179 -17.92 7.91 0.65
N ALA A 180 -16.62 7.65 0.53
CA ALA A 180 -15.66 8.00 1.55
C ALA A 180 -15.59 9.51 1.78
N LYS A 181 -15.63 10.31 0.70
CA LYS A 181 -15.59 11.78 0.83
C LYS A 181 -16.92 12.36 1.24
N LEU A 182 -18.03 11.82 0.74
CA LEU A 182 -19.39 12.26 1.13
C LEU A 182 -19.60 12.18 2.63
N TRP A 183 -19.04 11.17 3.27
CA TRP A 183 -19.17 10.94 4.71
C TRP A 183 -17.89 11.21 5.50
N ASP A 184 -16.85 11.81 4.89
CA ASP A 184 -15.55 12.07 5.52
C ASP A 184 -15.03 10.87 6.32
N LEU A 185 -14.99 9.68 5.67
CA LEU A 185 -14.61 8.43 6.32
C LEU A 185 -13.10 8.41 6.63
N PRO A 186 -12.69 7.81 7.76
CA PRO A 186 -11.28 7.71 8.16
C PRO A 186 -10.57 6.58 7.40
N VAL A 187 -10.35 6.76 6.10
CA VAL A 187 -9.66 5.81 5.24
C VAL A 187 -8.48 6.46 4.55
N VAL A 188 -7.33 5.75 4.55
CA VAL A 188 -6.18 6.09 3.74
C VAL A 188 -6.09 5.08 2.60
N TYR A 189 -6.26 5.57 1.38
CA TYR A 189 -6.11 4.81 0.16
C TYR A 189 -4.66 4.80 -0.29
N ILE A 190 -4.03 3.63 -0.34
CA ILE A 190 -2.61 3.45 -0.64
C ILE A 190 -2.48 2.74 -1.98
N ILE A 191 -2.03 3.47 -2.99
CA ILE A 191 -1.82 2.93 -4.34
C ILE A 191 -0.38 2.46 -4.46
N GLU A 192 -0.17 1.15 -4.49
CA GLU A 192 1.14 0.54 -4.73
C GLU A 192 1.44 0.56 -6.23
N ASN A 193 1.97 1.70 -6.69
CA ASN A 193 2.30 1.89 -8.09
C ASN A 193 3.67 1.29 -8.42
N ASN A 194 3.68 0.00 -8.73
CA ASN A 194 4.87 -0.72 -9.16
C ASN A 194 5.07 -0.71 -10.69
N GLN A 195 4.40 0.19 -11.39
CA GLN A 195 4.47 0.50 -12.82
C GLN A 195 3.81 -0.51 -13.75
N TYR A 196 3.45 -1.71 -13.29
CA TYR A 196 2.93 -2.77 -14.17
C TYR A 196 1.79 -3.56 -13.51
N ALA A 197 0.60 -3.48 -14.10
CA ALA A 197 -0.50 -4.38 -13.83
C ALA A 197 -0.33 -5.64 -14.70
N MET A 198 0.09 -6.75 -14.13
CA MET A 198 0.64 -7.89 -14.88
C MET A 198 1.76 -7.41 -15.84
N GLY A 199 1.55 -7.46 -17.13
CA GLY A 199 2.47 -6.99 -18.16
C GLY A 199 2.09 -5.64 -18.80
N THR A 200 1.03 -4.97 -18.32
CA THR A 200 0.58 -3.70 -18.89
C THR A 200 1.10 -2.53 -18.03
N SER A 201 1.87 -1.64 -18.65
CA SER A 201 2.41 -0.46 -17.95
C SER A 201 1.32 0.58 -17.66
N VAL A 202 1.51 1.36 -16.60
CA VAL A 202 0.63 2.48 -16.23
C VAL A 202 0.50 3.47 -17.38
N ALA A 203 1.61 3.82 -18.05
CA ALA A 203 1.61 4.74 -19.19
C ALA A 203 0.77 4.26 -20.39
N ARG A 204 0.61 2.94 -20.55
CA ARG A 204 -0.22 2.37 -21.60
C ARG A 204 -1.71 2.29 -21.24
N ALA A 205 -2.02 2.16 -19.94
CA ALA A 205 -3.38 1.88 -19.46
C ALA A 205 -4.08 3.09 -18.84
N SER A 206 -3.37 4.18 -18.57
CA SER A 206 -3.88 5.32 -17.81
C SER A 206 -3.61 6.63 -18.53
N SER A 207 -4.65 7.43 -18.76
CA SER A 207 -4.53 8.78 -19.33
C SER A 207 -3.85 9.76 -18.35
N GLU A 208 -4.13 9.64 -17.03
CA GLU A 208 -3.40 10.32 -15.96
C GLU A 208 -2.52 9.29 -15.25
N THR A 209 -1.21 9.48 -15.33
CA THR A 209 -0.20 8.57 -14.79
C THR A 209 0.18 8.87 -13.33
N HIS A 210 -0.19 10.06 -12.84
CA HIS A 210 -0.11 10.42 -11.41
C HIS A 210 -1.39 10.00 -10.72
N LEU A 211 -1.43 8.77 -10.22
CA LEU A 211 -2.64 8.12 -9.74
C LEU A 211 -3.25 8.79 -8.49
N HIS A 212 -2.42 9.48 -7.68
CA HIS A 212 -2.89 10.25 -6.52
C HIS A 212 -3.87 11.38 -6.91
N LYS A 213 -3.80 11.89 -8.15
CA LYS A 213 -4.70 12.94 -8.64
C LYS A 213 -6.12 12.46 -8.91
N ARG A 214 -6.35 11.15 -8.95
CA ARG A 214 -7.67 10.57 -9.24
C ARG A 214 -8.73 10.91 -8.18
N GLY A 215 -8.31 11.26 -6.97
CA GLY A 215 -9.20 11.74 -5.92
C GLY A 215 -9.67 13.18 -6.08
N ALA A 216 -9.02 13.97 -6.91
CA ALA A 216 -9.25 15.42 -6.99
C ALA A 216 -10.69 15.79 -7.38
N SER A 217 -11.32 15.03 -8.29
CA SER A 217 -12.72 15.24 -8.69
C SER A 217 -13.73 14.98 -7.57
N PHE A 218 -13.33 14.23 -6.55
CA PHE A 218 -14.12 13.96 -5.34
C PHE A 218 -13.75 14.88 -4.17
N GLY A 219 -12.75 15.77 -4.35
CA GLY A 219 -12.24 16.62 -3.27
C GLY A 219 -11.37 15.85 -2.26
N ILE A 220 -10.81 14.71 -2.65
CA ILE A 220 -9.89 13.92 -1.82
C ILE A 220 -8.47 14.39 -2.09
N PRO A 221 -7.72 14.84 -1.07
CA PRO A 221 -6.30 15.18 -1.23
C PRO A 221 -5.47 13.93 -1.48
N GLY A 222 -4.37 14.08 -2.21
CA GLY A 222 -3.44 13.00 -2.48
C GLY A 222 -2.04 13.50 -2.76
N GLU A 223 -1.05 12.65 -2.49
CA GLU A 223 0.36 12.93 -2.79
C GLU A 223 1.08 11.70 -3.36
N GLU A 224 2.10 11.96 -4.16
CA GLU A 224 3.03 10.96 -4.70
C GLU A 224 4.23 10.86 -3.76
N VAL A 225 4.64 9.64 -3.44
CA VAL A 225 5.68 9.34 -2.45
C VAL A 225 6.70 8.38 -3.07
N ASP A 226 7.98 8.57 -2.77
CA ASP A 226 9.00 7.57 -3.06
C ASP A 226 8.79 6.33 -2.18
N GLY A 227 8.14 5.31 -2.75
CA GLY A 227 7.85 4.04 -2.08
C GLY A 227 9.07 3.14 -1.88
N MET A 228 10.26 3.57 -2.31
CA MET A 228 11.53 2.87 -2.07
C MET A 228 12.26 3.39 -0.83
N ASP A 229 11.84 4.54 -0.30
CA ASP A 229 12.38 5.16 0.94
C ASP A 229 11.37 5.02 2.08
N VAL A 230 11.70 4.16 3.06
CA VAL A 230 10.83 3.89 4.22
C VAL A 230 10.56 5.15 5.06
N THR A 231 11.49 6.09 5.11
CA THR A 231 11.33 7.34 5.87
C THR A 231 10.38 8.30 5.17
N ALA A 232 10.47 8.40 3.84
CA ALA A 232 9.53 9.18 3.04
C ALA A 232 8.11 8.61 3.13
N VAL A 233 7.97 7.28 3.07
CA VAL A 233 6.69 6.59 3.25
C VAL A 233 6.10 6.86 4.63
N TYR A 234 6.90 6.72 5.69
CA TYR A 234 6.45 6.97 7.06
C TYR A 234 5.96 8.39 7.26
N ASP A 235 6.75 9.40 6.83
CA ASP A 235 6.37 10.81 6.95
C ASP A 235 5.05 11.13 6.21
N ALA A 236 4.88 10.58 5.02
CA ALA A 236 3.65 10.75 4.24
C ALA A 236 2.46 10.02 4.88
N ALA A 237 2.67 8.80 5.36
CA ALA A 237 1.66 8.01 6.03
C ALA A 237 1.17 8.68 7.32
N GLN A 238 2.07 9.25 8.13
CA GLN A 238 1.69 10.02 9.32
C GLN A 238 0.75 11.17 8.97
N ARG A 239 1.07 11.95 7.93
CA ARG A 239 0.21 13.07 7.51
C ARG A 239 -1.16 12.59 7.05
N ALA A 240 -1.21 11.51 6.26
CA ALA A 240 -2.44 10.95 5.73
C ALA A 240 -3.33 10.33 6.84
N VAL A 241 -2.71 9.58 7.77
CA VAL A 241 -3.41 8.97 8.91
C VAL A 241 -3.96 10.05 9.84
N GLU A 242 -3.15 11.06 10.19
CA GLU A 242 -3.61 12.19 11.01
C GLU A 242 -4.75 12.97 10.32
N HIS A 243 -4.65 13.20 9.00
CA HIS A 243 -5.74 13.82 8.24
C HIS A 243 -7.05 13.03 8.36
N ALA A 244 -6.98 11.71 8.14
CA ALA A 244 -8.16 10.85 8.21
C ALA A 244 -8.70 10.75 9.65
N ARG A 245 -7.84 10.54 10.64
CA ARG A 245 -8.18 10.42 12.06
C ARG A 245 -8.80 11.69 12.62
N SER A 246 -8.35 12.88 12.19
CA SER A 246 -8.90 14.17 12.60
C SER A 246 -10.27 14.48 11.99
N GLY A 247 -10.87 13.56 11.22
CA GLY A 247 -12.21 13.71 10.66
C GLY A 247 -12.28 14.56 9.38
N LYS A 248 -11.15 14.86 8.74
CA LYS A 248 -11.07 15.60 7.47
C LYS A 248 -11.44 14.75 6.25
N GLY A 249 -11.66 13.45 6.47
CA GLY A 249 -12.04 12.50 5.44
C GLY A 249 -10.88 11.71 4.86
N PRO A 250 -11.08 11.06 3.70
CA PRO A 250 -10.09 10.19 3.10
C PRO A 250 -8.85 10.93 2.59
N PHE A 251 -7.75 10.19 2.44
CA PHE A 251 -6.51 10.65 1.83
C PHE A 251 -5.97 9.59 0.86
N ILE A 252 -5.32 10.00 -0.24
CA ILE A 252 -4.70 9.10 -1.21
C ILE A 252 -3.18 9.23 -1.16
N LEU A 253 -2.50 8.11 -0.97
CA LEU A 253 -1.04 8.01 -1.11
C LEU A 253 -0.71 7.17 -2.34
N GLU A 254 0.03 7.73 -3.29
CA GLU A 254 0.59 6.97 -4.40
C GLU A 254 2.03 6.64 -4.10
N MET A 255 2.30 5.38 -3.80
CA MET A 255 3.63 4.86 -3.51
C MET A 255 4.32 4.45 -4.81
N LYS A 256 5.25 5.25 -5.30
CA LYS A 256 6.09 4.90 -6.44
C LYS A 256 7.10 3.86 -6.01
N THR A 257 6.88 2.65 -6.42
CA THR A 257 7.70 1.50 -6.03
C THR A 257 8.03 0.63 -7.24
N TYR A 258 8.73 -0.46 -7.02
CA TYR A 258 9.08 -1.36 -8.10
C TYR A 258 9.05 -2.83 -7.65
N ARG A 259 8.47 -3.68 -8.49
CA ARG A 259 8.41 -5.12 -8.26
C ARG A 259 9.61 -5.81 -8.89
N TYR A 260 10.52 -6.37 -8.09
CA TYR A 260 11.75 -7.02 -8.61
C TYR A 260 11.51 -8.40 -9.22
N ARG A 261 10.41 -9.05 -8.90
CA ARG A 261 9.99 -10.33 -9.48
C ARG A 261 8.85 -10.14 -10.49
N GLY A 262 8.48 -11.21 -11.20
CA GLY A 262 7.30 -11.22 -12.07
C GLY A 262 6.01 -10.87 -11.31
N HIS A 263 4.92 -10.78 -12.03
CA HIS A 263 3.61 -10.51 -11.42
C HIS A 263 3.23 -11.58 -10.37
N SER A 264 3.44 -12.84 -10.73
CA SER A 264 3.33 -14.01 -9.86
C SER A 264 4.53 -14.93 -10.10
N MET A 265 4.67 -15.98 -9.32
CA MET A 265 5.76 -16.97 -9.51
C MET A 265 5.67 -17.71 -10.85
N SER A 266 4.50 -17.78 -11.47
CA SER A 266 4.29 -18.34 -12.81
C SER A 266 4.52 -17.36 -13.95
N ASP A 267 4.74 -16.06 -13.67
CA ASP A 267 4.94 -15.02 -14.68
C ASP A 267 6.42 -14.98 -15.13
N PRO A 268 6.71 -15.24 -16.41
CA PRO A 268 8.09 -15.21 -16.95
C PRO A 268 8.64 -13.78 -17.13
N ALA A 269 7.87 -12.74 -16.80
CA ALA A 269 8.25 -11.32 -16.87
C ALA A 269 8.83 -10.83 -18.20
N LYS A 270 8.36 -11.38 -19.35
CA LYS A 270 8.86 -11.06 -20.70
C LYS A 270 8.58 -9.63 -21.16
N TYR A 271 7.73 -8.88 -20.47
CA TYR A 271 7.33 -7.50 -20.76
C TYR A 271 8.36 -6.45 -20.30
N ARG A 272 9.43 -6.84 -19.64
CA ARG A 272 10.50 -5.96 -19.18
C ARG A 272 11.85 -6.65 -19.30
N THR A 273 12.90 -5.89 -19.58
CA THR A 273 14.27 -6.39 -19.73
C THR A 273 14.99 -6.52 -18.38
N ARG A 274 16.09 -7.27 -18.35
CA ARG A 274 16.99 -7.31 -17.19
C ARG A 274 17.61 -5.95 -16.89
N ASP A 275 17.90 -5.16 -17.93
CA ASP A 275 18.45 -3.81 -17.76
C ASP A 275 17.49 -2.88 -17.01
N CYS A 276 16.18 -3.00 -17.25
CA CYS A 276 15.18 -2.28 -16.48
C CYS A 276 15.23 -2.62 -14.98
N LEU A 277 15.43 -3.90 -14.65
CA LEU A 277 15.60 -4.34 -13.25
C LEU A 277 16.90 -3.83 -12.63
N LEU A 278 17.99 -3.82 -13.39
CA LEU A 278 19.28 -3.34 -12.93
C LEU A 278 19.27 -1.85 -12.64
N TYR A 279 18.60 -1.07 -13.50
CA TYR A 279 18.50 0.37 -13.34
C TYR A 279 17.65 0.79 -12.13
N THR A 280 16.61 0.02 -11.82
CA THR A 280 15.68 0.32 -10.72
C THR A 280 16.05 -0.36 -9.40
N SER A 281 17.04 -1.27 -9.40
CA SER A 281 17.50 -1.95 -8.19
C SER A 281 18.49 -1.09 -7.42
N PRO A 282 18.21 -0.69 -6.17
CA PRO A 282 19.09 0.16 -5.38
C PRO A 282 20.35 -0.57 -4.88
N SER A 283 20.41 -1.90 -4.98
CA SER A 283 21.50 -2.70 -4.46
C SER A 283 22.02 -3.74 -5.46
N PRO A 284 23.36 -3.95 -5.55
CA PRO A 284 23.93 -5.06 -6.31
C PRO A 284 23.46 -6.45 -5.87
N ARG A 285 22.96 -6.59 -4.64
CA ARG A 285 22.43 -7.85 -4.10
C ARG A 285 21.02 -8.16 -4.59
N ASP A 286 20.32 -7.18 -5.12
CA ASP A 286 18.98 -7.33 -5.71
C ASP A 286 19.04 -7.67 -7.22
N ARG A 287 20.25 -7.80 -7.76
CA ARG A 287 20.56 -8.08 -9.18
C ARG A 287 20.62 -9.56 -9.53
#